data_c0bae80399eb984930ff36d43d8899e6
#
_entry.id   c0bae80399eb984930ff36d43d8899e6
#
_cell.length_a   1.000
_cell.length_b   1.000
_cell.length_c   1.000
_cell.angle_alpha   90.00
_cell.angle_beta   90.00
_cell.angle_gamma   90.00
#
_symmetry.space_group_name_H-M   'P 1'
#
loop_
_entity.id
_entity.type
_entity.pdbx_description
1 polymer ?
#
loop_
_entity_poly.entity_id
_entity_poly.type
_entity_poly.pdbx_seq_one_letter_code
_entity_poly.pdbx_strand_id
1 'polypeptide(L)'
;APVLMTQGTLASPDGKVRVSGVQVLGIDDRFFDFAKDPSQSPDLEQQNFWVSPDLAHELGVNVGARMILRVEEPSLFSRDAPLSGERDARFVSWNRPFGGVLNSSQLGKFSLRASMEPVRTIFAPLSLLQEDMFVNFDPVGERTDFANLLLVLTDEPQNILEENMERAWTLSDAGLEIKKLQSDDTWSLRTRSVFLSDSIVNRAEEINPDLQGEFTYLVNAIRK
;
A
#
# COMPACT_ATOMS: atom_id res chain seq x y z
N ALA A 1 4.71 5.88 -12.46
CA ALA A 1 3.81 6.33 -11.40
C ALA A 1 3.80 5.31 -10.26
N PRO A 2 4.06 5.70 -9.02
CA PRO A 2 3.82 4.87 -7.85
C PRO A 2 2.32 4.79 -7.59
N VAL A 3 1.86 3.62 -7.17
CA VAL A 3 0.46 3.37 -6.82
C VAL A 3 0.42 2.54 -5.54
N LEU A 4 -0.45 2.90 -4.62
CA LEU A 4 -0.77 2.09 -3.45
C LEU A 4 -2.09 1.36 -3.71
N MET A 5 -2.03 0.06 -3.92
CA MET A 5 -3.20 -0.76 -4.23
C MET A 5 -3.58 -1.61 -3.01
N THR A 6 -4.81 -1.47 -2.57
CA THR A 6 -5.36 -2.24 -1.45
C THR A 6 -6.85 -2.50 -1.66
N GLN A 7 -7.50 -3.08 -0.66
CA GLN A 7 -8.96 -3.31 -0.66
C GLN A 7 -9.60 -2.61 0.53
N GLY A 8 -10.84 -2.19 0.35
CA GLY A 8 -11.56 -1.50 1.39
C GLY A 8 -13.08 -1.68 1.31
N THR A 9 -13.74 -0.96 2.19
CA THR A 9 -15.19 -0.81 2.20
C THR A 9 -15.54 0.66 2.08
N LEU A 10 -16.44 0.98 1.18
CA LEU A 10 -16.96 2.32 0.96
C LEU A 10 -18.40 2.39 1.47
N ALA A 11 -18.72 3.44 2.21
CA ALA A 11 -20.05 3.65 2.75
C ALA A 11 -20.49 5.12 2.68
N SER A 12 -21.80 5.35 2.60
CA SER A 12 -22.36 6.66 2.85
C SER A 12 -22.41 6.95 4.36
N PRO A 13 -22.32 8.23 4.79
CA PRO A 13 -22.31 8.59 6.22
C PRO A 13 -23.59 8.18 6.96
N ASP A 14 -24.72 8.11 6.27
CA ASP A 14 -26.00 7.64 6.82
C ASP A 14 -26.14 6.10 6.86
N GLY A 15 -25.11 5.38 6.39
CA GLY A 15 -25.05 3.92 6.40
C GLY A 15 -25.99 3.23 5.43
N LYS A 16 -26.74 3.96 4.60
CA LYS A 16 -27.71 3.36 3.66
C LYS A 16 -27.04 2.63 2.51
N VAL A 17 -25.88 3.11 2.08
CA VAL A 17 -25.09 2.52 1.01
C VAL A 17 -23.79 2.01 1.59
N ARG A 18 -23.47 0.74 1.33
CA ARG A 18 -22.21 0.13 1.72
C ARG A 18 -21.77 -0.87 0.66
N VAL A 19 -20.58 -0.68 0.13
CA VAL A 19 -19.95 -1.56 -0.85
C VAL A 19 -18.65 -2.07 -0.26
N SER A 20 -18.54 -3.39 -0.10
CA SER A 20 -17.34 -4.06 0.42
C SER A 20 -16.51 -4.65 -0.72
N GLY A 21 -15.21 -4.87 -0.47
CA GLY A 21 -14.31 -5.44 -1.47
C GLY A 21 -14.04 -4.50 -2.64
N VAL A 22 -14.13 -3.19 -2.42
CA VAL A 22 -13.72 -2.21 -3.44
C VAL A 22 -12.21 -2.18 -3.54
N GLN A 23 -11.70 -2.13 -4.77
CA GLN A 23 -10.28 -1.86 -5.02
C GLN A 23 -10.00 -0.40 -4.67
N VAL A 24 -9.01 -0.16 -3.84
CA VAL A 24 -8.55 1.17 -3.48
C VAL A 24 -7.21 1.43 -4.15
N LEU A 25 -7.13 2.49 -4.93
CA LEU A 25 -5.91 2.94 -5.59
C LEU A 25 -5.52 4.32 -5.05
N GLY A 26 -4.42 4.36 -4.31
CA GLY A 26 -3.73 5.60 -3.99
C GLY A 26 -2.88 6.01 -5.18
N ILE A 27 -3.16 7.15 -5.77
CA ILE A 27 -2.53 7.64 -6.99
C ILE A 27 -2.04 9.08 -6.83
N ASP A 28 -1.07 9.44 -7.63
CA ASP A 28 -0.65 10.83 -7.84
C ASP A 28 -0.85 11.24 -9.32
N ASP A 29 -0.49 12.47 -9.65
CA ASP A 29 -0.72 13.04 -10.99
C ASP A 29 -0.04 12.23 -12.09
N ARG A 30 1.10 11.60 -11.80
CA ARG A 30 1.84 10.73 -12.75
C ARG A 30 1.04 9.51 -13.20
N PHE A 31 0.01 9.10 -12.46
CA PHE A 31 -0.88 8.03 -12.88
C PHE A 31 -1.60 8.36 -14.18
N PHE A 32 -1.93 9.63 -14.40
CA PHE A 32 -2.66 10.06 -15.58
C PHE A 32 -1.79 10.21 -16.83
N ASP A 33 -0.46 10.10 -16.71
CA ASP A 33 0.43 10.01 -17.87
C ASP A 33 0.14 8.76 -18.72
N PHE A 34 -0.47 7.75 -18.10
CA PHE A 34 -0.93 6.51 -18.77
C PHE A 34 -2.33 6.65 -19.38
N ALA A 35 -3.02 7.74 -19.13
CA ALA A 35 -4.37 7.99 -19.65
C ALA A 35 -4.34 8.36 -21.14
N LYS A 36 -5.45 8.11 -21.83
CA LYS A 36 -5.59 8.54 -23.24
C LYS A 36 -5.65 10.06 -23.38
N ASP A 37 -6.15 10.74 -22.37
CA ASP A 37 -6.25 12.19 -22.30
C ASP A 37 -5.81 12.69 -20.92
N PRO A 38 -4.50 12.93 -20.73
CA PRO A 38 -3.97 13.44 -19.47
C PRO A 38 -4.50 14.82 -19.08
N SER A 39 -4.98 15.61 -20.05
CA SER A 39 -5.46 16.98 -19.80
C SER A 39 -6.76 17.04 -18.97
N GLN A 40 -7.46 15.93 -18.87
CA GLN A 40 -8.70 15.79 -18.09
C GLN A 40 -8.47 15.19 -16.70
N SER A 41 -7.24 15.18 -16.21
CA SER A 41 -6.94 14.67 -14.89
C SER A 41 -7.68 15.44 -13.79
N PRO A 42 -8.21 14.75 -12.77
CA PRO A 42 -8.82 15.43 -11.65
C PRO A 42 -7.75 16.12 -10.78
N ASP A 43 -8.19 17.15 -10.06
CA ASP A 43 -7.37 17.78 -9.04
C ASP A 43 -7.31 16.90 -7.79
N LEU A 44 -6.17 16.26 -7.54
CA LEU A 44 -5.94 15.41 -6.39
C LEU A 44 -5.59 16.19 -5.11
N GLU A 45 -5.21 17.48 -5.21
CA GLU A 45 -4.87 18.30 -4.04
C GLU A 45 -6.08 18.54 -3.13
N GLN A 46 -7.29 18.51 -3.67
CA GLN A 46 -8.53 18.64 -2.90
C GLN A 46 -8.84 17.44 -2.00
N GLN A 47 -8.03 16.39 -2.05
CA GLN A 47 -8.21 15.17 -1.26
C GLN A 47 -9.61 14.54 -1.38
N ASN A 48 -10.25 14.69 -2.52
CA ASN A 48 -11.53 14.05 -2.85
C ASN A 48 -11.32 12.59 -3.24
N PHE A 49 -12.39 11.81 -3.13
CA PHE A 49 -12.42 10.46 -3.70
C PHE A 49 -13.05 10.47 -5.09
N TRP A 50 -12.45 9.72 -5.99
CA TRP A 50 -12.96 9.48 -7.33
C TRP A 50 -13.27 8.00 -7.47
N VAL A 51 -14.24 7.64 -8.30
CA VAL A 51 -14.65 6.23 -8.43
C VAL A 51 -14.75 5.80 -9.89
N SER A 52 -14.70 4.48 -10.10
CA SER A 52 -15.00 3.88 -11.40
C SER A 52 -16.47 4.08 -11.78
N PRO A 53 -16.83 4.04 -13.08
CA PRO A 53 -18.20 4.19 -13.52
C PRO A 53 -19.16 3.16 -12.90
N ASP A 54 -18.69 1.91 -12.80
CA ASP A 54 -19.48 0.81 -12.25
C ASP A 54 -19.77 1.02 -10.76
N LEU A 55 -18.77 1.47 -9.99
CA LEU A 55 -18.94 1.81 -8.58
C LEU A 55 -19.85 3.03 -8.40
N ALA A 56 -19.74 4.04 -9.25
CA ALA A 56 -20.61 5.21 -9.20
C ALA A 56 -22.08 4.85 -9.41
N HIS A 57 -22.34 3.95 -10.35
CA HIS A 57 -23.69 3.44 -10.61
C HIS A 57 -24.26 2.70 -9.40
N GLU A 58 -23.45 1.86 -8.74
CA GLU A 58 -23.87 1.11 -7.54
C GLU A 58 -24.12 2.04 -6.34
N LEU A 59 -23.30 3.08 -6.19
CA LEU A 59 -23.43 4.03 -5.09
C LEU A 59 -24.65 4.95 -5.22
N GLY A 60 -25.00 5.36 -6.43
CA GLY A 60 -26.08 6.29 -6.69
C GLY A 60 -25.96 7.64 -5.98
N VAL A 61 -24.71 8.08 -5.69
CA VAL A 61 -24.44 9.33 -4.96
C VAL A 61 -24.08 10.46 -5.92
N ASN A 62 -24.35 11.69 -5.50
CA ASN A 62 -24.01 12.89 -6.27
C ASN A 62 -22.61 13.39 -5.91
N VAL A 63 -21.98 14.09 -6.86
CA VAL A 63 -20.70 14.80 -6.62
C VAL A 63 -20.84 15.75 -5.43
N GLY A 64 -19.84 15.78 -4.57
CA GLY A 64 -19.83 16.53 -3.32
C GLY A 64 -20.43 15.78 -2.11
N ALA A 65 -21.15 14.67 -2.32
CA ALA A 65 -21.60 13.85 -1.23
C ALA A 65 -20.41 13.27 -0.45
N ARG A 66 -20.51 13.22 0.85
CA ARG A 66 -19.44 12.65 1.66
C ARG A 66 -19.50 11.13 1.62
N MET A 67 -18.32 10.51 1.62
CA MET A 67 -18.16 9.06 1.65
C MET A 67 -17.14 8.67 2.70
N ILE A 68 -17.37 7.53 3.33
CA ILE A 68 -16.45 6.95 4.30
C ILE A 68 -15.76 5.76 3.64
N LEU A 69 -14.48 5.92 3.35
CA LEU A 69 -13.61 4.83 2.95
C LEU A 69 -12.98 4.21 4.21
N ARG A 70 -13.07 2.90 4.33
CA ARG A 70 -12.46 2.12 5.40
C ARG A 70 -11.55 1.06 4.81
N VAL A 71 -10.29 1.07 5.21
CA VAL A 71 -9.25 0.15 4.74
C VAL A 71 -8.61 -0.53 5.96
N GLU A 72 -8.30 -1.80 5.85
CA GLU A 72 -7.55 -2.52 6.87
C GLU A 72 -6.09 -2.05 6.84
N GLU A 73 -5.57 -1.67 7.99
CA GLU A 73 -4.18 -1.26 8.14
C GLU A 73 -3.25 -2.45 7.85
N PRO A 74 -2.16 -2.26 7.09
CA PRO A 74 -1.18 -3.31 6.89
C PRO A 74 -0.65 -3.82 8.23
N SER A 75 -0.58 -5.13 8.41
CA SER A 75 -0.08 -5.73 9.65
C SER A 75 1.40 -6.09 9.51
N LEU A 76 2.21 -5.75 10.50
CA LEU A 76 3.60 -6.20 10.63
C LEU A 76 3.72 -7.72 10.83
N PHE A 77 2.62 -8.35 11.21
CA PHE A 77 2.59 -9.79 11.45
C PHE A 77 2.03 -10.52 10.24
N SER A 78 2.60 -11.64 9.86
CA SER A 78 1.98 -12.55 8.92
C SER A 78 0.62 -13.02 9.45
N ARG A 79 -0.36 -13.19 8.56
CA ARG A 79 -1.67 -13.76 8.93
C ARG A 79 -1.56 -15.16 9.50
N ASP A 80 -0.49 -15.89 9.15
CA ASP A 80 -0.23 -17.27 9.55
C ASP A 80 0.66 -17.37 10.81
N ALA A 81 1.00 -16.24 11.47
CA ALA A 81 1.84 -16.27 12.66
C ALA A 81 1.11 -16.95 13.85
N PRO A 82 1.69 -17.99 14.48
CA PRO A 82 1.03 -18.80 15.52
C PRO A 82 0.64 -18.01 16.78
N LEU A 83 1.23 -16.83 16.98
CA LEU A 83 0.98 -15.96 18.12
C LEU A 83 -0.01 -14.82 17.80
N SER A 84 -0.63 -14.84 16.63
CA SER A 84 -1.70 -13.91 16.29
C SER A 84 -2.97 -14.35 17.04
N GLY A 85 -3.09 -14.01 18.32
CA GLY A 85 -4.37 -14.01 19.02
C GLY A 85 -5.43 -13.21 18.27
N GLU A 86 -6.71 -13.29 18.63
CA GLU A 86 -7.78 -12.47 18.03
C GLU A 86 -7.29 -11.04 17.83
N ARG A 87 -6.91 -10.72 16.60
CA ARG A 87 -6.48 -9.37 16.26
C ARG A 87 -7.72 -8.57 16.04
N ASP A 88 -7.88 -7.55 16.83
CA ASP A 88 -8.65 -6.40 16.41
C ASP A 88 -7.98 -5.85 15.13
N ALA A 89 -8.51 -6.24 13.97
CA ALA A 89 -8.07 -5.69 12.70
C ALA A 89 -8.18 -4.17 12.81
N ARG A 90 -7.05 -3.50 12.74
CA ARG A 90 -7.05 -2.04 12.76
C ARG A 90 -7.50 -1.54 11.41
N PHE A 91 -8.34 -0.53 11.44
CA PHE A 91 -8.86 0.08 10.23
C PHE A 91 -8.59 1.57 10.27
N VAL A 92 -8.10 2.07 9.17
CA VAL A 92 -8.06 3.49 8.89
C VAL A 92 -9.34 3.88 8.16
N SER A 93 -9.90 5.03 8.50
CA SER A 93 -11.15 5.51 7.90
C SER A 93 -11.04 6.98 7.53
N TRP A 94 -11.36 7.29 6.28
CA TRP A 94 -11.39 8.65 5.78
C TRP A 94 -12.81 9.03 5.40
N ASN A 95 -13.22 10.23 5.80
CA ASN A 95 -14.49 10.81 5.43
C ASN A 95 -14.23 11.99 4.48
N ARG A 96 -14.38 11.75 3.17
CA ARG A 96 -14.03 12.70 2.11
C ARG A 96 -15.19 12.91 1.13
N PRO A 97 -15.21 14.07 0.44
CA PRO A 97 -16.20 14.29 -0.61
C PRO A 97 -15.99 13.37 -1.81
N PHE A 98 -17.08 13.01 -2.46
CA PHE A 98 -17.06 12.38 -3.77
C PHE A 98 -16.75 13.45 -4.83
N GLY A 99 -15.58 13.36 -5.43
CA GLY A 99 -15.10 14.31 -6.44
C GLY A 99 -15.70 14.07 -7.83
N GLY A 100 -16.05 12.81 -8.13
CA GLY A 100 -16.63 12.46 -9.41
C GLY A 100 -16.23 11.07 -9.90
N VAL A 101 -16.52 10.81 -11.17
CA VAL A 101 -16.29 9.54 -11.84
C VAL A 101 -15.12 9.68 -12.79
N LEU A 102 -14.13 8.80 -12.68
CA LEU A 102 -13.09 8.65 -13.70
C LEU A 102 -13.63 7.77 -14.83
N ASN A 103 -13.68 8.32 -16.04
CA ASN A 103 -14.10 7.56 -17.21
C ASN A 103 -12.98 6.64 -17.74
N SER A 104 -13.28 5.84 -18.74
CA SER A 104 -12.32 4.89 -19.31
C SER A 104 -11.10 5.58 -19.97
N SER A 105 -11.24 6.83 -20.45
CA SER A 105 -10.10 7.58 -21.01
C SER A 105 -9.16 8.12 -19.92
N GLN A 106 -9.65 8.22 -18.69
CA GLN A 106 -8.93 8.64 -17.48
C GLN A 106 -8.52 7.45 -16.61
N LEU A 107 -8.44 6.25 -17.17
CA LEU A 107 -8.10 5.00 -16.43
C LEU A 107 -9.12 4.58 -15.37
N GLY A 108 -10.37 5.06 -15.43
CA GLY A 108 -11.41 4.71 -14.45
C GLY A 108 -11.80 3.22 -14.41
N LYS A 109 -11.35 2.44 -15.39
CA LYS A 109 -11.48 0.97 -15.44
C LYS A 109 -10.13 0.24 -15.27
N PHE A 110 -9.16 0.90 -14.67
CA PHE A 110 -7.84 0.30 -14.44
C PHE A 110 -7.95 -0.98 -13.60
N SER A 111 -7.37 -2.05 -14.12
CA SER A 111 -7.27 -3.34 -13.44
C SER A 111 -6.03 -4.08 -13.92
N LEU A 112 -5.32 -4.72 -12.99
CA LEU A 112 -4.21 -5.63 -13.30
C LEU A 112 -4.69 -7.05 -13.62
N ARG A 113 -5.97 -7.33 -13.39
CA ARG A 113 -6.56 -8.65 -13.69
C ARG A 113 -7.52 -8.54 -14.84
N ALA A 114 -7.38 -9.46 -15.80
CA ALA A 114 -8.43 -9.67 -16.79
C ALA A 114 -9.64 -10.31 -16.07
N SER A 115 -10.66 -9.53 -15.82
CA SER A 115 -11.91 -9.98 -15.20
C SER A 115 -13.09 -9.61 -16.10
N MET A 116 -14.07 -10.50 -16.19
CA MET A 116 -15.35 -10.20 -16.81
C MET A 116 -16.27 -9.42 -15.86
N GLU A 117 -15.95 -9.39 -14.56
CA GLU A 117 -16.72 -8.61 -13.58
C GLU A 117 -16.25 -7.15 -13.59
N PRO A 118 -17.19 -6.19 -13.46
CA PRO A 118 -16.87 -4.78 -13.35
C PRO A 118 -15.96 -4.51 -12.16
N VAL A 119 -14.88 -3.77 -12.39
CA VAL A 119 -13.95 -3.42 -11.31
C VAL A 119 -14.51 -2.22 -10.54
N ARG A 120 -14.85 -2.46 -9.29
CA ARG A 120 -15.29 -1.43 -8.34
C ARG A 120 -14.07 -0.77 -7.74
N THR A 121 -13.66 0.34 -8.32
CA THR A 121 -12.44 1.03 -7.91
C THR A 121 -12.76 2.40 -7.33
N ILE A 122 -12.11 2.72 -6.20
CA ILE A 122 -12.01 4.05 -5.65
C ILE A 122 -10.57 4.54 -5.84
N PHE A 123 -10.42 5.77 -6.28
CA PHE A 123 -9.17 6.47 -6.46
C PHE A 123 -9.06 7.53 -5.37
N ALA A 124 -7.98 7.51 -4.62
CA ALA A 124 -7.67 8.46 -3.56
C ALA A 124 -6.29 9.08 -3.81
N PRO A 125 -6.01 10.28 -3.31
CA PRO A 125 -4.66 10.81 -3.32
C PRO A 125 -3.70 9.86 -2.60
N LEU A 126 -2.55 9.57 -3.24
CA LEU A 126 -1.55 8.66 -2.70
C LEU A 126 -1.05 9.14 -1.33
N SER A 127 -0.76 10.43 -1.20
CA SER A 127 -0.30 11.05 0.04
C SER A 127 -1.27 10.83 1.21
N LEU A 128 -2.60 10.96 0.95
CA LEU A 128 -3.63 10.74 1.96
C LEU A 128 -3.58 9.32 2.55
N LEU A 129 -3.39 8.32 1.69
CA LEU A 129 -3.29 6.92 2.15
C LEU A 129 -1.97 6.66 2.86
N GLN A 130 -0.88 7.22 2.37
CA GLN A 130 0.45 7.04 2.95
C GLN A 130 0.56 7.62 4.36
N GLU A 131 0.02 8.82 4.57
CA GLU A 131 0.06 9.50 5.87
C GLU A 131 -0.59 8.69 6.99
N ASP A 132 -1.73 8.05 6.71
CA ASP A 132 -2.52 7.41 7.77
C ASP A 132 -2.30 5.90 7.85
N MET A 133 -2.02 5.22 6.74
CA MET A 133 -1.91 3.75 6.73
C MET A 133 -0.58 3.22 7.26
N PHE A 134 0.48 4.02 7.19
CA PHE A 134 1.84 3.57 7.51
C PHE A 134 2.42 4.18 8.78
N VAL A 135 1.64 4.89 9.57
CA VAL A 135 2.06 5.49 10.86
C VAL A 135 2.72 4.47 11.78
N ASN A 136 2.22 3.25 11.82
CA ASN A 136 2.78 2.20 12.69
C ASN A 136 3.96 1.45 12.07
N PHE A 137 4.17 1.59 10.75
CA PHE A 137 5.30 0.99 10.04
C PHE A 137 6.56 1.83 10.15
N ASP A 138 6.39 3.13 10.29
CA ASP A 138 7.48 4.08 10.45
C ASP A 138 7.18 5.09 11.56
N PRO A 139 7.30 4.67 12.83
CA PRO A 139 7.00 5.53 13.97
C PRO A 139 7.96 6.73 14.08
N VAL A 140 9.07 6.73 13.35
CA VAL A 140 10.03 7.86 13.30
C VAL A 140 9.63 8.87 12.21
N GLY A 141 8.75 8.47 11.27
CA GLY A 141 8.24 9.36 10.22
C GLY A 141 9.26 9.72 9.14
N GLU A 142 10.30 8.89 8.98
CA GLU A 142 11.34 9.15 7.98
C GLU A 142 10.93 8.77 6.56
N ARG A 143 9.88 7.94 6.40
CA ARG A 143 9.41 7.47 5.10
C ARG A 143 7.90 7.60 4.99
N THR A 144 7.46 8.40 4.04
CA THR A 144 6.04 8.59 3.69
C THR A 144 5.72 8.12 2.26
N ASP A 145 6.69 7.50 1.58
CA ASP A 145 6.66 7.20 0.14
C ASP A 145 6.34 5.74 -0.19
N PHE A 146 5.53 5.08 0.66
CA PHE A 146 5.14 3.69 0.45
C PHE A 146 4.22 3.53 -0.76
N ALA A 147 4.63 2.65 -1.68
CA ALA A 147 3.80 2.17 -2.78
C ALA A 147 4.07 0.67 -2.97
N ASN A 148 3.06 -0.08 -3.37
CA ASN A 148 3.20 -1.52 -3.62
C ASN A 148 3.04 -1.89 -5.10
N LEU A 149 2.89 -0.89 -5.95
CA LEU A 149 2.83 -1.04 -7.40
C LEU A 149 3.54 0.15 -8.06
N LEU A 150 4.42 -0.14 -9.00
CA LEU A 150 5.07 0.85 -9.84
C LEU A 150 4.63 0.66 -11.29
N LEU A 151 3.96 1.64 -11.85
CA LEU A 151 3.64 1.68 -13.28
C LEU A 151 4.77 2.39 -14.02
N VAL A 152 5.31 1.74 -15.03
CA VAL A 152 6.39 2.26 -15.86
C VAL A 152 5.93 2.29 -17.31
N LEU A 153 6.05 3.45 -17.96
CA LEU A 153 5.86 3.61 -19.39
C LEU A 153 7.25 3.81 -20.00
N THR A 154 7.68 2.86 -20.81
CA THR A 154 9.01 2.88 -21.44
C THR A 154 8.99 2.10 -22.74
N ASP A 155 9.80 2.54 -23.69
CA ASP A 155 10.12 1.80 -24.92
C ASP A 155 11.34 0.88 -24.74
N GLU A 156 11.99 0.92 -23.56
CA GLU A 156 13.14 0.09 -23.26
C GLU A 156 12.74 -1.39 -23.11
N PRO A 157 13.61 -2.31 -23.52
CA PRO A 157 13.41 -3.74 -23.33
C PRO A 157 13.27 -4.11 -21.85
N GLN A 158 12.46 -5.12 -21.54
CA GLN A 158 12.17 -5.56 -20.17
C GLN A 158 13.45 -5.86 -19.36
N ASN A 159 14.47 -6.45 -19.96
CA ASN A 159 15.73 -6.75 -19.28
C ASN A 159 16.47 -5.50 -18.79
N ILE A 160 16.40 -4.39 -19.53
CA ILE A 160 17.00 -3.12 -19.11
C ILE A 160 16.23 -2.55 -17.91
N LEU A 161 14.90 -2.67 -17.93
CA LEU A 161 14.08 -2.24 -16.81
C LEU A 161 14.38 -3.06 -15.55
N GLU A 162 14.47 -4.38 -15.67
CA GLU A 162 14.82 -5.28 -14.56
C GLU A 162 16.19 -4.94 -13.98
N GLU A 163 17.21 -4.74 -14.82
CA GLU A 163 18.55 -4.36 -14.38
C GLU A 163 18.56 -3.00 -13.66
N ASN A 164 17.81 -2.02 -14.14
CA ASN A 164 17.69 -0.72 -13.50
C ASN A 164 16.95 -0.82 -12.15
N MET A 165 15.93 -1.65 -12.06
CA MET A 165 15.22 -1.91 -10.81
C MET A 165 16.12 -2.60 -9.79
N GLU A 166 16.88 -3.63 -10.19
CA GLU A 166 17.85 -4.30 -9.31
C GLU A 166 18.90 -3.34 -8.77
N ARG A 167 19.40 -2.43 -9.60
CA ARG A 167 20.38 -1.41 -9.17
C ARG A 167 19.78 -0.36 -8.22
N ALA A 168 18.53 -0.02 -8.41
CA ALA A 168 17.84 0.98 -7.59
C ALA A 168 17.36 0.40 -6.25
N TRP A 169 17.19 -0.92 -6.16
CA TRP A 169 16.64 -1.57 -4.97
C TRP A 169 17.66 -1.57 -3.82
N THR A 170 17.17 -1.18 -2.65
CA THR A 170 17.95 -1.14 -1.42
C THR A 170 17.43 -2.13 -0.39
N LEU A 171 18.25 -2.47 0.60
CA LEU A 171 17.80 -3.31 1.73
C LEU A 171 16.61 -2.70 2.45
N SER A 172 16.55 -1.38 2.53
CA SER A 172 15.44 -0.65 3.14
C SER A 172 14.12 -0.87 2.40
N ASP A 173 14.15 -1.04 1.07
CA ASP A 173 12.96 -1.33 0.26
C ASP A 173 12.41 -2.74 0.54
N ALA A 174 13.30 -3.66 0.91
CA ALA A 174 12.93 -4.99 1.40
C ALA A 174 12.52 -5.00 2.88
N GLY A 175 12.45 -3.84 3.55
CA GLY A 175 12.18 -3.76 4.98
C GLY A 175 13.31 -4.29 5.86
N LEU A 176 14.54 -4.34 5.33
CA LEU A 176 15.73 -4.84 6.00
C LEU A 176 16.66 -3.70 6.41
N GLU A 177 17.32 -3.87 7.53
CA GLU A 177 18.34 -2.95 8.06
C GLU A 177 19.57 -3.75 8.47
N ILE A 178 20.77 -3.26 8.10
CA ILE A 178 22.03 -3.76 8.64
C ILE A 178 22.55 -2.75 9.65
N LYS A 179 22.78 -3.21 10.89
CA LYS A 179 23.26 -2.36 11.97
C LYS A 179 24.49 -2.95 12.63
N LYS A 180 25.52 -2.11 12.82
CA LYS A 180 26.71 -2.49 13.59
C LYS A 180 26.38 -2.46 15.08
N LEU A 181 26.70 -3.54 15.81
CA LEU A 181 26.56 -3.60 17.26
C LEU A 181 27.70 -2.84 17.95
N GLN A 182 27.36 -2.14 19.02
CA GLN A 182 28.33 -1.25 19.71
C GLN A 182 29.41 -2.00 20.50
N SER A 183 29.17 -3.25 20.87
CA SER A 183 30.03 -4.02 21.78
C SER A 183 31.12 -4.84 21.08
N ASP A 184 30.93 -5.21 19.82
CA ASP A 184 31.81 -6.07 19.05
C ASP A 184 31.82 -5.65 17.59
N ASP A 185 32.78 -6.09 16.80
CA ASP A 185 32.83 -5.85 15.36
C ASP A 185 31.78 -6.72 14.62
N THR A 186 30.63 -6.86 15.23
CA THR A 186 29.52 -7.71 14.80
C THR A 186 28.45 -6.85 14.14
N TRP A 187 27.88 -7.37 13.06
CA TRP A 187 26.78 -6.75 12.35
C TRP A 187 25.48 -7.55 12.56
N SER A 188 24.37 -6.87 12.67
CA SER A 188 23.04 -7.50 12.75
C SER A 188 22.21 -7.16 11.52
N LEU A 189 21.63 -8.19 10.90
CA LEU A 189 20.56 -8.04 9.90
C LEU A 189 19.23 -8.07 10.63
N ARG A 190 18.44 -7.02 10.45
CA ARG A 190 17.16 -6.83 11.10
C ARG A 190 16.06 -6.68 10.07
N THR A 191 14.87 -7.06 10.42
CA THR A 191 13.66 -6.78 9.64
C THR A 191 12.68 -5.94 10.45
N ARG A 192 11.86 -5.16 9.77
CA ARG A 192 10.70 -4.50 10.38
C ARG A 192 9.55 -5.46 10.62
N SER A 193 9.51 -6.58 9.91
CA SER A 193 8.59 -7.68 10.16
C SER A 193 9.02 -8.46 11.39
N VAL A 194 8.07 -9.19 12.02
CA VAL A 194 8.38 -9.99 13.21
C VAL A 194 9.36 -11.12 12.90
N PHE A 195 9.33 -11.64 11.68
CA PHE A 195 10.20 -12.71 11.22
C PHE A 195 10.87 -12.34 9.90
N LEU A 196 12.12 -12.72 9.76
CA LEU A 196 12.77 -12.77 8.45
C LEU A 196 12.14 -13.92 7.64
N SER A 197 11.92 -13.70 6.35
CA SER A 197 11.46 -14.79 5.48
C SER A 197 12.57 -15.80 5.26
N ASP A 198 12.19 -17.08 5.09
CA ASP A 198 13.14 -18.18 4.89
C ASP A 198 14.08 -17.90 3.70
N SER A 199 13.60 -17.26 2.64
CA SER A 199 14.42 -16.89 1.48
C SER A 199 15.53 -15.89 1.83
N ILE A 200 15.27 -14.95 2.73
CA ILE A 200 16.27 -13.98 3.21
C ILE A 200 17.26 -14.67 4.14
N VAL A 201 16.77 -15.52 5.06
CA VAL A 201 17.63 -16.29 5.97
C VAL A 201 18.58 -17.19 5.20
N ASN A 202 18.05 -18.02 4.29
CA ASN A 202 18.85 -18.92 3.46
C ASN A 202 19.90 -18.15 2.65
N ARG A 203 19.52 -17.00 2.06
CA ARG A 203 20.47 -16.19 1.29
C ARG A 203 21.56 -15.57 2.17
N ALA A 204 21.23 -15.14 3.38
CA ALA A 204 22.18 -14.60 4.32
C ALA A 204 23.17 -15.69 4.80
N GLU A 205 22.69 -16.90 5.08
CA GLU A 205 23.52 -18.07 5.45
C GLU A 205 24.43 -18.52 4.30
N GLU A 206 23.98 -18.46 3.04
CA GLU A 206 24.82 -18.71 1.87
C GLU A 206 26.01 -17.73 1.78
N ILE A 207 25.76 -16.44 2.12
CA ILE A 207 26.80 -15.40 2.09
C ILE A 207 27.75 -15.53 3.29
N ASN A 208 27.22 -15.85 4.45
CA ASN A 208 27.99 -16.03 5.67
C ASN A 208 27.46 -17.22 6.49
N PRO A 209 28.10 -18.40 6.39
CA PRO A 209 27.68 -19.60 7.11
C PRO A 209 27.80 -19.53 8.64
N ASP A 210 28.52 -18.55 9.17
CA ASP A 210 28.71 -18.34 10.62
C ASP A 210 27.62 -17.47 11.25
N LEU A 211 26.56 -17.17 10.50
CA LEU A 211 25.42 -16.41 11.01
C LEU A 211 24.73 -17.12 12.16
N GLN A 212 24.43 -16.35 13.22
CA GLN A 212 23.63 -16.82 14.36
C GLN A 212 22.27 -16.14 14.37
N GLY A 213 21.22 -16.92 14.38
CA GLY A 213 19.85 -16.42 14.53
C GLY A 213 19.53 -16.09 15.98
N GLU A 214 19.12 -14.86 16.26
CA GLU A 214 18.61 -14.46 17.57
C GLU A 214 17.12 -14.08 17.47
N PHE A 215 16.33 -14.62 18.41
CA PHE A 215 14.95 -14.17 18.63
C PHE A 215 14.93 -13.08 19.68
N THR A 216 14.52 -11.87 19.31
CA THR A 216 14.28 -10.80 20.26
C THR A 216 12.77 -10.67 20.53
N TYR A 217 12.37 -10.84 21.80
CA TYR A 217 11.00 -10.60 22.24
C TYR A 217 10.85 -9.20 22.79
N LEU A 218 9.92 -8.43 22.22
CA LEU A 218 9.46 -7.18 22.82
C LEU A 218 8.37 -7.52 23.85
N VAL A 219 8.68 -7.40 25.13
CA VAL A 219 7.69 -7.50 26.21
C VAL A 219 7.02 -6.15 26.36
N ASN A 220 5.80 -6.01 25.83
CA ASN A 220 5.07 -4.75 25.84
C ASN A 220 4.44 -4.41 27.21
N ALA A 221 4.21 -5.40 28.10
CA ALA A 221 3.73 -5.17 29.44
C ALA A 221 3.99 -6.37 30.36
N ILE A 222 4.49 -6.09 31.56
CA ILE A 222 4.52 -7.04 32.68
C ILE A 222 3.43 -6.59 33.64
N ARG A 223 2.34 -7.34 33.76
CA ARG A 223 1.31 -7.13 34.81
C ARG A 223 1.67 -8.00 36.01
N LYS A 224 1.72 -7.36 37.19
CA LYS A 224 1.77 -8.05 38.49
C LYS A 224 0.38 -8.49 38.90
#